data_89ef1dc93956e0534c2f58a4e56b5c77
#
_entry.id   89ef1dc93956e0534c2f58a4e56b5c77
#
_cell.length_a   1.000
_cell.length_b   1.000
_cell.length_c   1.000
_cell.angle_alpha   90.00
_cell.angle_beta   90.00
_cell.angle_gamma   90.00
#
_symmetry.space_group_name_H-M   'P 1'
#
loop_
_entity.id
_entity.type
_entity.pdbx_description
1 polymer ?
#
loop_
_entity_poly.entity_id
_entity_poly.type
_entity_poly.pdbx_seq_one_letter_code
_entity_poly.pdbx_strand_id
1 'polypeptide(L)'
;MSRLLTALLGLFFSATVLAQDDPVRMIETTTLDLYSLVETHRNEFPQDQDRLFNGLKEILSERSDSLYSARLVLGRQGRGLESAQVQAFADALADVLIRRFGGGLVEFQSRDQIEVLPLAGDNSERVTRVRTRVELDNGERAPVDYMVRKHDGQWLIFDVIVEGISYVSTFRNQFAEEIRRNGFDATLERLQSGEIDVAIDG
;
A
#
# COMPACT_ATOMS: atom_id res chain seq x y z
N MET A 1 -15.84 -45.61 50.74
CA MET A 1 -16.11 -44.14 50.69
C MET A 1 -14.88 -43.51 50.07
N SER A 2 -14.83 -43.34 48.77
CA SER A 2 -13.70 -42.71 48.13
C SER A 2 -14.23 -41.80 47.03
N ARG A 3 -13.91 -40.49 47.17
CA ARG A 3 -14.32 -39.44 46.28
C ARG A 3 -13.34 -39.35 45.11
N LEU A 4 -13.75 -39.65 43.91
CA LEU A 4 -13.02 -39.37 42.68
C LEU A 4 -13.55 -38.04 42.12
N LEU A 5 -12.71 -37.02 42.26
CA LEU A 5 -12.92 -35.68 41.67
C LEU A 5 -12.20 -35.69 40.32
N THR A 6 -12.96 -35.80 39.25
CA THR A 6 -12.41 -35.71 37.87
C THR A 6 -12.36 -34.26 37.48
N ALA A 7 -11.16 -33.67 37.45
CA ALA A 7 -10.90 -32.35 36.90
C ALA A 7 -10.87 -32.42 35.38
N LEU A 8 -11.90 -31.85 34.74
CA LEU A 8 -11.96 -31.69 33.28
C LEU A 8 -11.18 -30.40 32.92
N LEU A 9 -9.93 -30.57 32.50
CA LEU A 9 -9.10 -29.47 32.03
C LEU A 9 -9.49 -29.16 30.56
N GLY A 10 -10.30 -28.14 30.38
CA GLY A 10 -10.69 -27.67 29.05
C GLY A 10 -9.49 -27.06 28.32
N LEU A 11 -9.05 -27.70 27.24
CA LEU A 11 -8.11 -27.14 26.28
C LEU A 11 -8.83 -26.05 25.47
N PHE A 12 -8.65 -24.78 25.84
CA PHE A 12 -8.98 -23.67 24.94
C PHE A 12 -7.93 -23.62 23.83
N PHE A 13 -8.24 -24.21 22.71
CA PHE A 13 -7.47 -24.05 21.48
C PHE A 13 -7.80 -22.66 20.92
N SER A 14 -6.92 -21.69 21.16
CA SER A 14 -7.02 -20.36 20.56
C SER A 14 -6.68 -20.46 19.07
N ALA A 15 -7.72 -20.60 18.24
CA ALA A 15 -7.62 -20.62 16.77
C ALA A 15 -7.71 -19.20 16.23
N THR A 16 -6.77 -18.31 16.57
CA THR A 16 -6.80 -16.90 16.13
C THR A 16 -5.54 -16.41 15.43
N VAL A 17 -4.66 -17.30 14.94
CA VAL A 17 -3.38 -16.86 14.32
C VAL A 17 -3.31 -17.07 12.80
N LEU A 18 -4.28 -17.72 12.16
CA LEU A 18 -4.18 -18.05 10.73
C LEU A 18 -4.71 -16.99 9.75
N ALA A 19 -5.32 -15.91 10.20
CA ALA A 19 -5.96 -14.92 9.31
C ALA A 19 -5.00 -13.84 8.81
N GLN A 20 -3.84 -13.65 9.43
CA GLN A 20 -2.86 -12.61 9.08
C GLN A 20 -1.75 -13.09 8.12
N ASP A 21 -1.71 -14.37 7.79
CA ASP A 21 -0.61 -14.97 7.01
C ASP A 21 -0.92 -15.16 5.51
N ASP A 22 -2.06 -14.64 5.03
CA ASP A 22 -2.49 -14.75 3.64
C ASP A 22 -2.40 -13.37 2.94
N PRO A 23 -1.51 -13.21 1.96
CA PRO A 23 -1.35 -11.94 1.24
C PRO A 23 -2.58 -11.56 0.39
N VAL A 24 -3.35 -12.53 -0.11
CA VAL A 24 -4.60 -12.28 -0.84
C VAL A 24 -5.63 -11.66 0.09
N ARG A 25 -5.82 -12.29 1.25
CA ARG A 25 -6.75 -11.77 2.26
C ARG A 25 -6.35 -10.38 2.78
N MET A 26 -5.06 -10.10 2.89
CA MET A 26 -4.57 -8.78 3.27
C MET A 26 -5.00 -7.73 2.23
N ILE A 27 -4.84 -8.00 0.93
CA ILE A 27 -5.30 -7.09 -0.14
C ILE A 27 -6.83 -6.97 -0.15
N GLU A 28 -7.58 -8.07 -0.02
CA GLU A 28 -9.05 -8.03 0.07
C GLU A 28 -9.52 -7.14 1.23
N THR A 29 -8.94 -7.33 2.41
CA THR A 29 -9.30 -6.52 3.60
C THR A 29 -8.94 -5.05 3.39
N THR A 30 -7.75 -4.76 2.86
CA THR A 30 -7.33 -3.38 2.56
C THR A 30 -8.29 -2.71 1.56
N THR A 31 -8.70 -3.43 0.51
CA THR A 31 -9.67 -2.94 -0.47
C THR A 31 -11.02 -2.62 0.18
N LEU A 32 -11.49 -3.48 1.09
CA LEU A 32 -12.74 -3.25 1.82
C LEU A 32 -12.63 -2.05 2.77
N ASP A 33 -11.52 -1.89 3.47
CA ASP A 33 -11.29 -0.76 4.38
C ASP A 33 -11.27 0.56 3.60
N LEU A 34 -10.55 0.61 2.47
CA LEU A 34 -10.50 1.77 1.60
C LEU A 34 -11.88 2.11 1.00
N TYR A 35 -12.61 1.11 0.51
CA TYR A 35 -13.97 1.31 0.00
C TYR A 35 -14.91 1.85 1.07
N SER A 36 -14.89 1.29 2.28
CA SER A 36 -15.73 1.73 3.40
C SER A 36 -15.43 3.17 3.81
N LEU A 37 -14.15 3.57 3.82
CA LEU A 37 -13.75 4.96 4.05
C LEU A 37 -14.34 5.90 2.99
N VAL A 38 -14.15 5.55 1.72
CA VAL A 38 -14.65 6.34 0.59
C VAL A 38 -16.18 6.45 0.64
N GLU A 39 -16.89 5.35 0.87
CA GLU A 39 -18.36 5.34 0.94
C GLU A 39 -18.88 6.26 2.06
N THR A 40 -18.22 6.22 3.22
CA THR A 40 -18.57 7.05 4.38
C THR A 40 -18.40 8.54 4.09
N HIS A 41 -17.36 8.91 3.33
CA HIS A 41 -16.98 10.32 3.11
C HIS A 41 -17.28 10.84 1.71
N ARG A 42 -17.87 10.04 0.83
CA ARG A 42 -18.13 10.39 -0.58
C ARG A 42 -18.85 11.74 -0.76
N ASN A 43 -19.86 11.99 0.06
CA ASN A 43 -20.64 13.24 -0.03
C ASN A 43 -19.91 14.45 0.57
N GLU A 44 -18.91 14.23 1.41
CA GLU A 44 -18.11 15.27 2.07
C GLU A 44 -16.87 15.62 1.25
N PHE A 45 -16.41 14.70 0.41
CA PHE A 45 -15.13 14.78 -0.31
C PHE A 45 -14.89 16.10 -1.07
N PRO A 46 -15.86 16.69 -1.80
CA PRO A 46 -15.60 17.95 -2.50
C PRO A 46 -15.28 19.12 -1.57
N GLN A 47 -15.75 19.08 -0.32
CA GLN A 47 -15.61 20.14 0.67
C GLN A 47 -14.51 19.85 1.70
N ASP A 48 -14.22 18.59 1.99
CA ASP A 48 -13.24 18.15 3.00
C ASP A 48 -12.35 17.02 2.46
N GLN A 49 -11.45 17.39 1.56
CA GLN A 49 -10.49 16.44 0.99
C GLN A 49 -9.49 15.92 2.02
N ASP A 50 -9.12 16.76 2.99
CA ASP A 50 -8.12 16.38 3.99
C ASP A 50 -8.61 15.24 4.88
N ARG A 51 -9.90 15.16 5.15
CA ARG A 51 -10.47 14.06 5.92
C ARG A 51 -10.32 12.71 5.22
N LEU A 52 -10.61 12.67 3.92
CA LEU A 52 -10.39 11.47 3.11
C LEU A 52 -8.89 11.11 3.07
N PHE A 53 -8.02 12.08 2.77
CA PHE A 53 -6.59 11.81 2.64
C PHE A 53 -5.95 11.34 3.95
N ASN A 54 -6.37 11.88 5.09
CA ASN A 54 -5.92 11.42 6.40
C ASN A 54 -6.39 9.98 6.70
N GLY A 55 -7.64 9.64 6.37
CA GLY A 55 -8.14 8.27 6.51
C GLY A 55 -7.41 7.28 5.60
N LEU A 56 -7.13 7.67 4.34
CA LEU A 56 -6.32 6.86 3.41
C LEU A 56 -4.90 6.65 3.96
N LYS A 57 -4.29 7.70 4.50
CA LYS A 57 -2.95 7.62 5.11
C LYS A 57 -2.92 6.67 6.30
N GLU A 58 -3.92 6.71 7.16
CA GLU A 58 -4.05 5.80 8.31
C GLU A 58 -4.10 4.34 7.84
N ILE A 59 -5.04 3.99 6.95
CA ILE A 59 -5.17 2.63 6.41
C ILE A 59 -3.87 2.18 5.72
N LEU A 60 -3.33 2.99 4.82
CA LEU A 60 -2.18 2.62 4.01
C LEU A 60 -0.88 2.55 4.83
N SER A 61 -0.74 3.33 5.91
CA SER A 61 0.44 3.26 6.79
C SER A 61 0.58 1.91 7.49
N GLU A 62 -0.54 1.25 7.80
CA GLU A 62 -0.56 -0.08 8.41
C GLU A 62 -0.39 -1.22 7.40
N ARG A 63 -0.67 -0.96 6.12
CA ARG A 63 -0.71 -1.96 5.05
C ARG A 63 0.44 -1.88 4.07
N SER A 64 1.28 -0.83 4.16
CA SER A 64 2.43 -0.64 3.26
C SER A 64 3.76 -0.55 3.99
N ASP A 65 4.81 -1.00 3.33
CA ASP A 65 6.19 -0.80 3.76
C ASP A 65 6.78 0.40 3.02
N SER A 66 6.33 1.60 3.41
CA SER A 66 6.73 2.86 2.79
C SER A 66 8.24 3.09 2.85
N LEU A 67 8.88 2.70 3.94
CA LEU A 67 10.34 2.81 4.11
C LEU A 67 11.09 1.90 3.13
N TYR A 68 10.63 0.67 2.93
CA TYR A 68 11.22 -0.25 1.96
C TYR A 68 10.99 0.25 0.53
N SER A 69 9.79 0.71 0.21
CA SER A 69 9.46 1.33 -1.08
C SER A 69 10.36 2.54 -1.37
N ALA A 70 10.53 3.44 -0.40
CA ALA A 70 11.40 4.60 -0.51
C ALA A 70 12.87 4.20 -0.78
N ARG A 71 13.38 3.18 -0.10
CA ARG A 71 14.74 2.65 -0.37
C ARG A 71 14.88 2.10 -1.79
N LEU A 72 13.84 1.44 -2.30
CA LEU A 72 13.83 0.95 -3.67
C LEU A 72 13.78 2.10 -4.70
N VAL A 73 12.98 3.14 -4.43
CA VAL A 73 12.90 4.34 -5.27
C VAL A 73 14.22 5.11 -5.26
N LEU A 74 14.78 5.37 -4.09
CA LEU A 74 16.07 6.06 -3.96
C LEU A 74 17.22 5.27 -4.61
N GLY A 75 17.18 3.95 -4.55
CA GLY A 75 18.16 3.08 -5.17
C GLY A 75 19.61 3.47 -4.82
N ARG A 76 20.42 3.81 -5.82
CA ARG A 76 21.82 4.24 -5.63
C ARG A 76 21.93 5.62 -4.99
N GLN A 77 20.96 6.49 -5.19
CA GLN A 77 20.94 7.84 -4.61
C GLN A 77 20.70 7.81 -3.09
N GLY A 78 20.12 6.74 -2.57
CA GLY A 78 19.94 6.52 -1.13
C GLY A 78 21.19 6.06 -0.37
N ARG A 79 22.32 5.80 -1.09
CA ARG A 79 23.55 5.36 -0.43
C ARG A 79 24.17 6.50 0.36
N GLY A 80 24.39 6.27 1.65
CA GLY A 80 24.98 7.26 2.55
C GLY A 80 23.97 8.24 3.17
N LEU A 81 22.67 8.13 2.82
CA LEU A 81 21.64 8.86 3.52
C LEU A 81 21.41 8.29 4.92
N GLU A 82 21.16 9.15 5.88
CA GLU A 82 20.75 8.75 7.21
C GLU A 82 19.33 8.18 7.22
N SER A 83 19.04 7.32 8.20
CA SER A 83 17.69 6.70 8.30
C SER A 83 16.58 7.75 8.40
N ALA A 84 16.83 8.88 9.08
CA ALA A 84 15.87 9.97 9.18
C ALA A 84 15.59 10.64 7.83
N GLN A 85 16.60 10.77 6.97
CA GLN A 85 16.42 11.33 5.61
C GLN A 85 15.59 10.39 4.73
N VAL A 86 15.86 9.08 4.80
CA VAL A 86 15.08 8.08 4.06
C VAL A 86 13.63 8.04 4.56
N GLN A 87 13.41 8.17 5.87
CA GLN A 87 12.07 8.24 6.44
C GLN A 87 11.33 9.50 5.98
N ALA A 88 11.97 10.67 6.03
CA ALA A 88 11.38 11.92 5.56
C ALA A 88 10.98 11.84 4.07
N PHE A 89 11.81 11.19 3.25
CA PHE A 89 11.49 10.95 1.84
C PHE A 89 10.31 9.98 1.69
N ALA A 90 10.27 8.90 2.48
CA ALA A 90 9.17 7.94 2.46
C ALA A 90 7.82 8.61 2.81
N ASP A 91 7.81 9.44 3.84
CA ASP A 91 6.61 10.15 4.30
C ASP A 91 6.14 11.16 3.24
N ALA A 92 7.06 11.95 2.68
CA ALA A 92 6.74 12.91 1.64
C ALA A 92 6.22 12.24 0.35
N LEU A 93 6.84 11.13 -0.06
CA LEU A 93 6.39 10.37 -1.23
C LEU A 93 5.00 9.78 -1.01
N ALA A 94 4.74 9.20 0.16
CA ALA A 94 3.42 8.67 0.51
C ALA A 94 2.34 9.77 0.49
N ASP A 95 2.61 10.93 1.06
CA ASP A 95 1.69 12.07 1.08
C ASP A 95 1.36 12.57 -0.34
N VAL A 96 2.36 12.69 -1.21
CA VAL A 96 2.16 13.11 -2.60
C VAL A 96 1.33 12.08 -3.36
N LEU A 97 1.62 10.77 -3.19
CA LEU A 97 0.88 9.70 -3.85
C LEU A 97 -0.59 9.66 -3.40
N ILE A 98 -0.86 9.81 -2.11
CA ILE A 98 -2.22 9.84 -1.58
C ILE A 98 -2.98 11.04 -2.14
N ARG A 99 -2.39 12.23 -2.17
CA ARG A 99 -3.02 13.43 -2.74
C ARG A 99 -3.26 13.30 -4.26
N ARG A 100 -2.32 12.72 -4.97
CA ARG A 100 -2.38 12.57 -6.43
C ARG A 100 -3.42 11.54 -6.88
N PHE A 101 -3.49 10.40 -6.19
CA PHE A 101 -4.30 9.25 -6.62
C PHE A 101 -5.50 8.97 -5.72
N GLY A 102 -5.48 9.44 -4.47
CA GLY A 102 -6.54 9.15 -3.50
C GLY A 102 -7.91 9.69 -3.92
N GLY A 103 -7.94 10.83 -4.64
CA GLY A 103 -9.19 11.38 -5.17
C GLY A 103 -9.90 10.45 -6.15
N GLY A 104 -9.17 9.69 -6.96
CA GLY A 104 -9.73 8.73 -7.90
C GLY A 104 -10.49 7.57 -7.24
N LEU A 105 -10.19 7.29 -5.95
CA LEU A 105 -10.91 6.24 -5.22
C LEU A 105 -12.39 6.58 -4.99
N VAL A 106 -12.77 7.87 -5.03
CA VAL A 106 -14.15 8.32 -4.87
C VAL A 106 -15.04 7.90 -6.06
N GLU A 107 -14.43 7.60 -7.21
CA GLU A 107 -15.12 7.17 -8.42
C GLU A 107 -15.64 5.73 -8.31
N PHE A 108 -15.04 4.90 -7.43
CA PHE A 108 -15.53 3.54 -7.23
C PHE A 108 -16.91 3.53 -6.59
N GLN A 109 -17.89 2.93 -7.31
CA GLN A 109 -19.30 2.86 -6.90
C GLN A 109 -19.63 1.59 -6.13
N SER A 110 -18.84 0.53 -6.29
CA SER A 110 -19.05 -0.78 -5.69
C SER A 110 -17.70 -1.44 -5.39
N ARG A 111 -17.65 -2.17 -4.27
CA ARG A 111 -16.51 -3.02 -3.93
C ARG A 111 -16.27 -4.12 -4.97
N ASP A 112 -17.30 -4.54 -5.69
CA ASP A 112 -17.23 -5.61 -6.69
C ASP A 112 -16.50 -5.17 -7.96
N GLN A 113 -16.19 -3.86 -8.10
CA GLN A 113 -15.34 -3.34 -9.18
C GLN A 113 -13.88 -3.79 -9.03
N ILE A 114 -13.46 -4.29 -7.85
CA ILE A 114 -12.11 -4.80 -7.62
C ILE A 114 -12.18 -6.29 -7.30
N GLU A 115 -11.73 -7.11 -8.25
CA GLU A 115 -11.61 -8.56 -8.09
C GLU A 115 -10.18 -8.93 -7.69
N VAL A 116 -10.00 -9.55 -6.53
CA VAL A 116 -8.70 -10.08 -6.10
C VAL A 116 -8.59 -11.52 -6.58
N LEU A 117 -7.51 -11.82 -7.31
CA LEU A 117 -7.32 -13.14 -7.92
C LEU A 117 -6.54 -14.07 -6.99
N PRO A 118 -6.77 -15.38 -7.07
CA PRO A 118 -5.96 -16.38 -6.37
C PRO A 118 -4.47 -16.24 -6.72
N LEU A 119 -3.60 -16.60 -5.79
CA LEU A 119 -2.16 -16.64 -6.05
C LEU A 119 -1.85 -17.58 -7.20
N ALA A 120 -1.02 -17.08 -8.13
CA ALA A 120 -0.54 -17.87 -9.27
C ALA A 120 0.87 -17.42 -9.65
N GLY A 121 1.70 -18.38 -10.12
CA GLY A 121 3.07 -18.12 -10.57
C GLY A 121 4.10 -18.20 -9.45
N ASP A 122 5.20 -17.49 -9.62
CA ASP A 122 6.38 -17.56 -8.76
C ASP A 122 6.14 -16.74 -7.48
N ASN A 123 5.56 -17.38 -6.47
CA ASN A 123 5.36 -16.82 -5.15
C ASN A 123 6.37 -17.42 -4.17
N SER A 124 6.86 -16.60 -3.26
CA SER A 124 7.70 -17.06 -2.16
C SER A 124 7.06 -16.74 -0.82
N GLU A 125 7.52 -17.40 0.24
CA GLU A 125 7.08 -17.13 1.61
C GLU A 125 7.44 -15.72 2.12
N ARG A 126 8.27 -14.97 1.38
CA ARG A 126 8.77 -13.65 1.76
C ARG A 126 8.30 -12.52 0.86
N VAL A 127 8.11 -12.80 -0.42
CA VAL A 127 7.69 -11.82 -1.42
C VAL A 127 6.75 -12.52 -2.39
N THR A 128 5.62 -11.88 -2.67
CA THR A 128 4.65 -12.41 -3.62
C THR A 128 3.94 -11.28 -4.37
N ARG A 129 3.30 -11.66 -5.47
CA ARG A 129 2.49 -10.76 -6.29
C ARG A 129 1.03 -11.14 -6.16
N VAL A 130 0.23 -10.25 -5.58
CA VAL A 130 -1.23 -10.38 -5.56
C VAL A 130 -1.78 -9.63 -6.75
N ARG A 131 -2.52 -10.35 -7.61
CA ARG A 131 -3.11 -9.79 -8.82
C ARG A 131 -4.53 -9.37 -8.56
N THR A 132 -4.92 -8.22 -9.12
CA THR A 132 -6.32 -7.78 -9.11
C THR A 132 -6.78 -7.35 -10.49
N ARG A 133 -8.09 -7.24 -10.67
CA ARG A 133 -8.73 -6.65 -11.83
C ARG A 133 -9.67 -5.57 -11.36
N VAL A 134 -9.45 -4.38 -11.86
CA VAL A 134 -10.25 -3.19 -11.53
C VAL A 134 -11.14 -2.88 -12.73
N GLU A 135 -12.45 -2.87 -12.50
CA GLU A 135 -13.43 -2.49 -13.52
C GLU A 135 -13.45 -0.97 -13.66
N LEU A 136 -13.23 -0.50 -14.87
CA LEU A 136 -13.24 0.90 -15.25
C LEU A 136 -14.66 1.33 -15.68
N ASP A 137 -14.92 2.63 -15.76
CA ASP A 137 -16.21 3.20 -16.12
C ASP A 137 -16.72 2.77 -17.50
N ASN A 138 -15.80 2.40 -18.41
CA ASN A 138 -16.13 1.87 -19.74
C ASN A 138 -16.45 0.37 -19.75
N GLY A 139 -16.42 -0.30 -18.57
CA GLY A 139 -16.63 -1.73 -18.40
C GLY A 139 -15.42 -2.61 -18.73
N GLU A 140 -14.29 -2.01 -19.09
CA GLU A 140 -13.02 -2.74 -19.24
C GLU A 140 -12.43 -3.08 -17.87
N ARG A 141 -11.58 -4.10 -17.82
CA ARG A 141 -10.89 -4.51 -16.59
C ARG A 141 -9.39 -4.29 -16.70
N ALA A 142 -8.88 -3.30 -15.98
CA ALA A 142 -7.47 -3.01 -15.89
C ALA A 142 -6.77 -3.93 -14.88
N PRO A 143 -5.59 -4.48 -15.21
CA PRO A 143 -4.76 -5.19 -14.24
C PRO A 143 -4.10 -4.20 -13.28
N VAL A 144 -4.35 -4.38 -11.99
CA VAL A 144 -3.63 -3.68 -10.91
C VAL A 144 -3.08 -4.74 -9.98
N ASP A 145 -1.77 -4.87 -9.92
CA ASP A 145 -1.13 -5.91 -9.13
C ASP A 145 -0.32 -5.28 -7.99
N TYR A 146 -0.28 -5.95 -6.86
CA TYR A 146 0.43 -5.50 -5.67
C TYR A 146 1.62 -6.40 -5.40
N MET A 147 2.83 -5.83 -5.30
CA MET A 147 3.98 -6.54 -4.76
C MET A 147 3.95 -6.41 -3.25
N VAL A 148 3.90 -7.55 -2.59
CA VAL A 148 3.85 -7.60 -1.13
C VAL A 148 5.04 -8.38 -0.58
N ARG A 149 5.54 -7.95 0.59
CA ARG A 149 6.62 -8.63 1.30
C ARG A 149 6.20 -8.95 2.74
N LYS A 150 6.75 -10.03 3.27
CA LYS A 150 6.57 -10.37 4.68
C LYS A 150 7.63 -9.67 5.52
N HIS A 151 7.19 -8.85 6.48
CA HIS A 151 8.04 -8.13 7.42
C HIS A 151 7.45 -8.30 8.82
N ASP A 152 8.25 -8.78 9.76
CA ASP A 152 7.83 -9.07 11.15
C ASP A 152 6.53 -9.89 11.26
N GLY A 153 6.39 -10.88 10.36
CA GLY A 153 5.23 -11.77 10.32
C GLY A 153 4.00 -11.21 9.59
N GLN A 154 4.03 -9.97 9.11
CA GLN A 154 2.94 -9.33 8.40
C GLN A 154 3.26 -9.15 6.92
N TRP A 155 2.25 -9.27 6.06
CA TRP A 155 2.35 -8.92 4.67
C TRP A 155 2.12 -7.42 4.49
N LEU A 156 3.06 -6.74 3.81
CA LEU A 156 3.00 -5.30 3.54
C LEU A 156 3.22 -5.04 2.04
N ILE A 157 2.44 -4.11 1.49
CA ILE A 157 2.57 -3.66 0.11
C ILE A 157 3.83 -2.79 -0.01
N PHE A 158 4.65 -3.04 -1.05
CA PHE A 158 5.81 -2.19 -1.32
C PHE A 158 5.87 -1.66 -2.76
N ASP A 159 5.07 -2.19 -3.68
CA ASP A 159 4.96 -1.68 -5.05
C ASP A 159 3.55 -1.93 -5.59
N VAL A 160 3.09 -1.05 -6.46
CA VAL A 160 1.86 -1.20 -7.24
C VAL A 160 2.24 -1.23 -8.71
N ILE A 161 1.68 -2.20 -9.43
CA ILE A 161 1.92 -2.41 -10.86
C ILE A 161 0.59 -2.23 -11.59
N VAL A 162 0.44 -1.14 -12.32
CA VAL A 162 -0.75 -0.85 -13.10
C VAL A 162 -0.43 -1.10 -14.57
N GLU A 163 -1.22 -1.95 -15.23
CA GLU A 163 -1.03 -2.31 -16.64
C GLU A 163 0.39 -2.78 -16.98
N GLY A 164 1.07 -3.40 -16.02
CA GLY A 164 2.44 -3.88 -16.15
C GLY A 164 3.53 -2.87 -15.79
N ILE A 165 3.18 -1.63 -15.46
CA ILE A 165 4.11 -0.55 -15.09
C ILE A 165 4.26 -0.50 -13.57
N SER A 166 5.48 -0.75 -13.07
CA SER A 166 5.81 -0.65 -11.63
C SER A 166 6.01 0.80 -11.22
N TYR A 167 5.27 1.23 -10.21
CA TYR A 167 5.38 2.59 -9.68
C TYR A 167 6.74 2.84 -9.00
N VAL A 168 7.25 1.86 -8.26
CA VAL A 168 8.60 1.94 -7.69
C VAL A 168 9.65 2.13 -8.78
N SER A 169 9.56 1.41 -9.91
CA SER A 169 10.51 1.55 -11.01
C SER A 169 10.40 2.90 -11.70
N THR A 170 9.19 3.38 -11.94
CA THR A 170 8.93 4.69 -12.53
C THR A 170 9.50 5.81 -11.66
N PHE A 171 9.15 5.82 -10.37
CA PHE A 171 9.64 6.82 -9.44
C PHE A 171 11.15 6.73 -9.21
N ARG A 172 11.74 5.53 -9.23
CA ARG A 172 13.21 5.39 -9.18
C ARG A 172 13.89 6.15 -10.30
N ASN A 173 13.39 6.06 -11.53
CA ASN A 173 13.94 6.74 -12.67
C ASN A 173 13.76 8.26 -12.53
N GLN A 174 12.57 8.72 -12.17
CA GLN A 174 12.24 10.13 -11.96
C GLN A 174 13.11 10.75 -10.87
N PHE A 175 13.16 10.15 -9.67
CA PHE A 175 13.93 10.68 -8.55
C PHE A 175 15.44 10.53 -8.72
N ALA A 176 15.92 9.51 -9.45
CA ALA A 176 17.33 9.43 -9.77
C ALA A 176 17.79 10.62 -10.63
N GLU A 177 16.97 11.06 -11.57
CA GLU A 177 17.21 12.24 -12.41
C GLU A 177 17.12 13.53 -11.58
N GLU A 178 16.09 13.66 -10.74
CA GLU A 178 15.84 14.85 -9.93
C GLU A 178 16.97 15.06 -8.91
N ILE A 179 17.35 14.01 -8.15
CA ILE A 179 18.43 14.05 -7.19
C ILE A 179 19.79 14.31 -7.84
N ARG A 180 20.02 13.77 -9.05
CA ARG A 180 21.25 14.03 -9.78
C ARG A 180 21.39 15.50 -10.17
N ARG A 181 20.26 16.18 -10.48
CA ARG A 181 20.26 17.61 -10.90
C ARG A 181 20.34 18.55 -9.72
N ASN A 182 19.60 18.28 -8.65
CA ASN A 182 19.33 19.25 -7.60
C ASN A 182 19.92 18.83 -6.23
N GLY A 183 20.40 17.61 -6.11
CA GLY A 183 20.77 17.00 -4.82
C GLY A 183 19.57 16.49 -4.03
N PHE A 184 19.86 15.67 -3.00
CA PHE A 184 18.80 15.03 -2.23
C PHE A 184 17.95 16.03 -1.42
N ASP A 185 18.58 16.95 -0.69
CA ASP A 185 17.88 17.87 0.23
C ASP A 185 16.92 18.79 -0.53
N ALA A 186 17.35 19.37 -1.65
CA ALA A 186 16.49 20.18 -2.49
C ALA A 186 15.35 19.38 -3.14
N THR A 187 15.63 18.13 -3.52
CA THR A 187 14.58 17.23 -4.05
C THR A 187 13.55 16.91 -2.97
N LEU A 188 13.99 16.63 -1.74
CA LEU A 188 13.09 16.37 -0.62
C LEU A 188 12.21 17.59 -0.30
N GLU A 189 12.78 18.78 -0.24
CA GLU A 189 12.04 20.03 -0.01
C GLU A 189 10.96 20.24 -1.09
N ARG A 190 11.30 20.08 -2.35
CA ARG A 190 10.37 20.20 -3.48
C ARG A 190 9.30 19.11 -3.50
N LEU A 191 9.60 17.90 -3.03
CA LEU A 191 8.62 16.85 -2.87
C LEU A 191 7.65 17.17 -1.73
N GLN A 192 8.14 17.69 -0.60
CA GLN A 192 7.33 18.08 0.54
C GLN A 192 6.42 19.28 0.25
N SER A 193 6.89 20.22 -0.58
CA SER A 193 6.09 21.38 -1.01
C SER A 193 5.08 21.05 -2.12
N GLY A 194 5.14 19.83 -2.70
CA GLY A 194 4.28 19.41 -3.81
C GLY A 194 4.68 20.01 -5.16
N GLU A 195 5.89 20.58 -5.27
CA GLU A 195 6.42 21.09 -6.55
C GLU A 195 6.84 19.99 -7.52
N ILE A 196 7.12 18.78 -7.00
CA ILE A 196 7.41 17.64 -7.84
C ILE A 196 6.10 16.93 -8.16
N ASP A 197 5.68 16.98 -9.41
CA ASP A 197 4.60 16.14 -9.92
C ASP A 197 5.12 14.71 -10.12
N VAL A 198 4.50 13.77 -9.42
CA VAL A 198 4.76 12.34 -9.60
C VAL A 198 3.91 11.88 -10.78
N ALA A 199 4.53 11.85 -11.96
CA ALA A 199 3.88 11.40 -13.18
C ALA A 199 4.04 9.88 -13.34
N ILE A 200 2.96 9.23 -13.77
CA ILE A 200 2.94 7.84 -14.21
C ILE A 200 2.54 7.92 -15.68
N ASP A 201 3.50 8.36 -16.51
CA ASP A 201 3.34 8.32 -17.94
C ASP A 201 3.66 6.89 -18.40
N GLY A 202 2.64 6.16 -18.86
CA GLY A 202 2.71 4.87 -19.50
C GLY A 202 2.64 5.03 -21.02
#